data_8c53524fd06e15790aa0ff2819244f56
#
_entry.id   8c53524fd06e15790aa0ff2819244f56
#
_cell.length_a   1.000
_cell.length_b   1.000
_cell.length_c   1.000
_cell.angle_alpha   90.00
_cell.angle_beta   90.00
_cell.angle_gamma   90.00
#
_symmetry.space_group_name_H-M   'P 1'
#
loop_
_entity.id
_entity.type
_entity.pdbx_description
1 polymer ?
#
loop_
_entity_poly.entity_id
_entity_poly.type
_entity_poly.pdbx_seq_one_letter_code
_entity_poly.pdbx_strand_id
1 'polypeptide(L)'
;MSQLCPLSRFNRLRISTAQRCIALAVVLLTACDGPSSESPRAPTIPVQKTVSQVISETLLDPVATTLLLDGPDVTDQDLLLLSNNRQLTSIIIDSSDITASGLMPLSSMENLIQLRIRSRFTDAAIPFIINMKSLQFLNLPQADFTDDGIQTLSAHPRIELLRIGGKRLSNKSLESIAAMSSLSFLHLIAVPIDDQGLPSLYDMQHLQSLYLDDTEVTDVGLVKLLEKLPRLHLHVNQNHIDRDPSKHEH
;
A
#
# COMPACT_ATOMS: atom_id res chain seq x y z
N MET A 1 10.20 25.17 -5.07
CA MET A 1 10.49 23.77 -5.40
C MET A 1 9.52 22.93 -4.60
N SER A 2 8.40 22.58 -5.21
CA SER A 2 7.33 21.79 -4.60
C SER A 2 7.77 20.34 -4.51
N GLN A 3 8.08 19.88 -3.30
CA GLN A 3 8.24 18.43 -3.04
C GLN A 3 6.84 17.81 -3.09
N LEU A 4 6.58 17.07 -4.15
CA LEU A 4 5.36 16.27 -4.28
C LEU A 4 5.30 15.27 -3.12
N CYS A 5 4.17 15.27 -2.38
CA CYS A 5 3.85 14.30 -1.34
C CYS A 5 4.08 12.87 -1.88
N PRO A 6 4.88 12.01 -1.22
CA PRO A 6 5.13 10.65 -1.72
C PRO A 6 3.86 9.84 -1.96
N LEU A 7 2.76 10.14 -1.27
CA LEU A 7 1.47 9.47 -1.50
C LEU A 7 0.86 9.79 -2.87
N SER A 8 1.17 10.94 -3.48
CA SER A 8 0.69 11.27 -4.84
C SER A 8 1.34 10.41 -5.92
N ARG A 9 2.50 9.82 -5.65
CA ARG A 9 3.13 8.85 -6.56
C ARG A 9 2.40 7.49 -6.57
N PHE A 10 1.64 7.18 -5.52
CA PHE A 10 0.91 5.91 -5.40
C PHE A 10 -0.46 5.91 -6.10
N ASN A 11 -1.01 7.08 -6.46
CA ASN A 11 -2.37 7.18 -6.98
C ASN A 11 -2.45 7.35 -8.51
N ARG A 12 -1.35 7.38 -9.24
CA ARG A 12 -1.37 7.66 -10.70
C ARG A 12 -1.38 6.44 -11.63
N LEU A 13 -1.73 5.26 -11.14
CA LEU A 13 -2.07 4.14 -12.04
C LEU A 13 -3.54 3.76 -11.85
N ARG A 14 -4.42 4.65 -12.31
CA ARG A 14 -5.78 4.25 -12.68
C ARG A 14 -5.69 3.51 -14.00
N ILE A 15 -5.60 2.19 -13.94
CA ILE A 15 -5.94 1.35 -15.07
C ILE A 15 -7.46 1.27 -15.11
N SER A 16 -8.00 1.78 -16.22
CA SER A 16 -9.39 1.80 -16.63
C SER A 16 -10.05 0.43 -16.38
N THR A 17 -11.06 0.41 -15.53
CA THR A 17 -12.06 -0.66 -15.48
C THR A 17 -12.77 -0.70 -16.83
N ALA A 18 -12.51 -1.74 -17.63
CA ALA A 18 -13.21 -1.98 -18.87
C ALA A 18 -14.71 -2.17 -18.56
N GLN A 19 -15.49 -1.20 -18.98
CA GLN A 19 -16.95 -1.22 -19.01
C GLN A 19 -17.43 -2.42 -19.83
N ARG A 20 -18.15 -3.33 -19.19
CA ARG A 20 -18.94 -4.35 -19.87
C ARG A 20 -20.13 -3.68 -20.57
N CYS A 21 -20.00 -3.35 -21.84
CA CYS A 21 -21.12 -3.05 -22.71
C CYS A 21 -21.66 -4.36 -23.29
N ILE A 22 -22.81 -4.80 -22.82
CA ILE A 22 -23.62 -5.82 -23.48
C ILE A 22 -24.33 -5.12 -24.65
N ALA A 23 -23.84 -5.34 -25.87
CA ALA A 23 -24.54 -4.91 -27.07
C ALA A 23 -25.45 -6.02 -27.54
N LEU A 24 -26.77 -5.78 -27.48
CA LEU A 24 -27.81 -6.62 -28.04
C LEU A 24 -27.78 -6.39 -29.57
N ALA A 25 -27.29 -7.37 -30.34
CA ALA A 25 -27.33 -7.31 -31.79
C ALA A 25 -28.68 -7.85 -32.28
N VAL A 26 -29.47 -6.97 -32.88
CA VAL A 26 -30.65 -7.32 -33.70
C VAL A 26 -30.19 -7.79 -35.06
N VAL A 27 -30.49 -9.05 -35.39
CA VAL A 27 -30.19 -9.64 -36.69
C VAL A 27 -31.30 -9.25 -37.68
N LEU A 28 -30.96 -8.45 -38.69
CA LEU A 28 -31.76 -8.31 -39.91
C LEU A 28 -31.11 -9.18 -40.99
N LEU A 29 -31.86 -10.20 -41.42
CA LEU A 29 -31.54 -11.06 -42.56
C LEU A 29 -31.81 -10.32 -43.87
N THR A 30 -30.76 -10.10 -44.68
CA THR A 30 -30.91 -9.96 -46.14
C THR A 30 -29.89 -10.87 -46.80
N ALA A 31 -30.43 -11.78 -47.64
CA ALA A 31 -29.64 -12.71 -48.43
C ALA A 31 -29.05 -12.03 -49.67
N CYS A 32 -27.81 -12.41 -50.05
CA CYS A 32 -27.42 -12.82 -51.39
C CYS A 32 -25.91 -13.02 -51.54
N ASP A 33 -25.60 -14.25 -51.92
CA ASP A 33 -24.53 -14.78 -52.78
C ASP A 33 -23.03 -14.43 -52.63
N GLY A 34 -22.25 -15.52 -52.39
CA GLY A 34 -20.88 -15.71 -52.86
C GLY A 34 -20.00 -16.50 -51.89
N PRO A 35 -19.36 -17.63 -52.25
CA PRO A 35 -18.62 -18.46 -51.34
C PRO A 35 -17.18 -17.99 -51.14
N SER A 36 -16.87 -17.42 -50.03
CA SER A 36 -15.50 -17.41 -49.51
C SER A 36 -15.53 -17.94 -48.10
N SER A 37 -15.03 -19.16 -47.95
CA SER A 37 -14.91 -19.91 -46.68
C SER A 37 -13.79 -19.34 -45.81
N GLU A 38 -14.01 -18.18 -45.19
CA GLU A 38 -13.27 -17.78 -44.02
C GLU A 38 -14.12 -18.10 -42.78
N SER A 39 -13.80 -19.21 -42.15
CA SER A 39 -14.29 -19.51 -40.79
C SER A 39 -14.09 -18.30 -39.91
N PRO A 40 -15.12 -17.84 -39.16
CA PRO A 40 -14.93 -16.78 -38.18
C PRO A 40 -13.88 -17.25 -37.17
N ARG A 41 -12.74 -16.58 -37.17
CA ARG A 41 -11.70 -16.79 -36.18
C ARG A 41 -12.33 -16.54 -34.82
N ALA A 42 -12.46 -17.60 -34.03
CA ALA A 42 -12.96 -17.50 -32.64
C ALA A 42 -12.18 -16.39 -31.93
N PRO A 43 -12.82 -15.51 -31.14
CA PRO A 43 -12.12 -14.49 -30.39
C PRO A 43 -11.10 -15.20 -29.50
N THR A 44 -9.82 -14.93 -29.73
CA THR A 44 -8.74 -15.39 -28.88
C THR A 44 -8.91 -14.69 -27.53
N ILE A 45 -9.40 -15.43 -26.53
CA ILE A 45 -9.42 -14.99 -25.14
C ILE A 45 -7.95 -14.76 -24.77
N PRO A 46 -7.55 -13.55 -24.32
CA PRO A 46 -6.19 -13.31 -23.86
C PRO A 46 -5.86 -14.33 -22.76
N VAL A 47 -4.83 -15.11 -22.95
CA VAL A 47 -4.34 -16.05 -21.93
C VAL A 47 -3.83 -15.19 -20.79
N GLN A 48 -4.51 -15.23 -19.64
CA GLN A 48 -4.08 -14.52 -18.45
C GLN A 48 -2.79 -15.15 -17.93
N LYS A 49 -1.73 -14.33 -17.74
CA LYS A 49 -0.45 -14.81 -17.23
C LYS A 49 -0.61 -15.29 -15.79
N THR A 50 0.09 -16.35 -15.43
CA THR A 50 0.20 -16.77 -14.04
C THR A 50 1.10 -15.81 -13.24
N VAL A 51 0.94 -15.80 -11.92
CA VAL A 51 1.80 -14.99 -11.02
C VAL A 51 3.28 -15.31 -11.24
N SER A 52 3.65 -16.58 -11.30
CA SER A 52 5.04 -17.01 -11.54
C SER A 52 5.59 -16.55 -12.89
N GLN A 53 4.74 -16.46 -13.95
CA GLN A 53 5.16 -15.91 -15.24
C GLN A 53 5.42 -14.41 -15.15
N VAL A 54 4.55 -13.64 -14.45
CA VAL A 54 4.75 -12.20 -14.26
C VAL A 54 6.05 -11.94 -13.48
N ILE A 55 6.28 -12.68 -12.40
CA ILE A 55 7.52 -12.58 -11.62
C ILE A 55 8.73 -12.86 -12.51
N SER A 56 8.72 -14.00 -13.23
CA SER A 56 9.85 -14.42 -14.08
C SER A 56 10.16 -13.40 -15.18
N GLU A 57 9.15 -12.86 -15.85
CA GLU A 57 9.31 -11.82 -16.87
C GLU A 57 9.90 -10.54 -16.28
N THR A 58 9.42 -10.12 -15.10
CA THR A 58 9.94 -8.93 -14.38
C THR A 58 11.42 -9.13 -14.03
N LEU A 59 11.81 -10.33 -13.57
CA LEU A 59 13.19 -10.63 -13.20
C LEU A 59 14.13 -10.76 -14.40
N LEU A 60 13.60 -11.07 -15.58
CA LEU A 60 14.37 -11.11 -16.83
C LEU A 60 14.60 -9.73 -17.44
N ASP A 61 13.80 -8.74 -17.11
CA ASP A 61 13.99 -7.35 -17.56
C ASP A 61 15.05 -6.66 -16.69
N PRO A 62 16.26 -6.38 -17.22
CA PRO A 62 17.36 -5.86 -16.43
C PRO A 62 17.16 -4.44 -15.89
N VAL A 63 16.14 -3.72 -16.39
CA VAL A 63 15.82 -2.35 -15.95
C VAL A 63 14.61 -2.31 -15.01
N ALA A 64 13.91 -3.43 -14.82
CA ALA A 64 12.76 -3.48 -13.93
C ALA A 64 13.21 -3.42 -12.46
N THR A 65 12.75 -2.40 -11.75
CA THR A 65 13.00 -2.23 -10.31
C THR A 65 11.73 -2.40 -9.46
N THR A 66 10.58 -2.56 -10.11
CA THR A 66 9.28 -2.70 -9.46
C THR A 66 8.59 -3.97 -9.92
N LEU A 67 8.14 -4.76 -8.95
CA LEU A 67 7.23 -5.88 -9.18
C LEU A 67 5.82 -5.46 -8.77
N LEU A 68 4.88 -5.54 -9.72
CA LEU A 68 3.46 -5.28 -9.50
C LEU A 68 2.68 -6.57 -9.75
N LEU A 69 2.00 -7.07 -8.71
CA LEU A 69 1.12 -8.23 -8.77
C LEU A 69 -0.30 -7.78 -8.39
N ASP A 70 -1.21 -7.89 -9.35
CA ASP A 70 -2.62 -7.56 -9.18
C ASP A 70 -3.45 -8.81 -9.41
N GLY A 71 -3.81 -9.50 -8.33
CA GLY A 71 -4.61 -10.71 -8.40
C GLY A 71 -4.70 -11.47 -7.07
N PRO A 72 -5.81 -12.20 -6.86
CA PRO A 72 -6.06 -12.90 -5.60
C PRO A 72 -5.19 -14.15 -5.40
N ASP A 73 -4.46 -14.58 -6.43
CA ASP A 73 -3.80 -15.88 -6.45
C ASP A 73 -2.33 -15.84 -6.02
N VAL A 74 -1.84 -14.70 -5.49
CA VAL A 74 -0.45 -14.59 -5.01
C VAL A 74 -0.32 -15.30 -3.66
N THR A 75 0.62 -16.26 -3.61
CA THR A 75 0.86 -17.12 -2.45
C THR A 75 2.31 -17.00 -1.93
N ASP A 76 2.57 -17.57 -0.76
CA ASP A 76 3.92 -17.67 -0.19
C ASP A 76 4.91 -18.34 -1.15
N GLN A 77 4.44 -19.35 -1.93
CA GLN A 77 5.26 -20.09 -2.87
C GLN A 77 5.78 -19.21 -4.01
N ASP A 78 4.97 -18.26 -4.48
CA ASP A 78 5.37 -17.35 -5.56
C ASP A 78 6.51 -16.44 -5.11
N LEU A 79 6.49 -16.00 -3.84
CA LEU A 79 7.52 -15.12 -3.30
C LEU A 79 8.88 -15.78 -3.12
N LEU A 80 8.98 -17.12 -3.11
CA LEU A 80 10.26 -17.83 -3.09
C LEU A 80 11.14 -17.48 -4.29
N LEU A 81 10.53 -17.16 -5.45
CA LEU A 81 11.24 -16.72 -6.65
C LEU A 81 12.02 -15.41 -6.45
N LEU A 82 11.69 -14.64 -5.42
CA LEU A 82 12.30 -13.35 -5.10
C LEU A 82 13.49 -13.46 -4.14
N SER A 83 13.80 -14.65 -3.65
CA SER A 83 14.88 -14.87 -2.67
C SER A 83 16.22 -14.29 -3.16
N ASN A 84 16.86 -13.48 -2.33
CA ASN A 84 18.14 -12.81 -2.64
C ASN A 84 18.12 -11.90 -3.89
N ASN A 85 16.95 -11.51 -4.39
CA ASN A 85 16.89 -10.58 -5.51
C ASN A 85 17.44 -9.21 -5.07
N ARG A 86 18.33 -8.62 -5.88
CA ARG A 86 18.97 -7.33 -5.63
C ARG A 86 18.55 -6.23 -6.60
N GLN A 87 17.76 -6.58 -7.61
CA GLN A 87 17.31 -5.68 -8.65
C GLN A 87 16.08 -4.88 -8.23
N LEU A 88 15.12 -5.57 -7.59
CA LEU A 88 13.86 -4.97 -7.20
C LEU A 88 14.03 -4.09 -5.95
N THR A 89 13.53 -2.88 -6.05
CA THR A 89 13.46 -1.91 -4.95
C THR A 89 12.02 -1.70 -4.45
N SER A 90 11.03 -2.11 -5.24
CA SER A 90 9.61 -1.94 -4.92
C SER A 90 8.82 -3.21 -5.24
N ILE A 91 8.02 -3.66 -4.26
CA ILE A 91 7.08 -4.78 -4.42
C ILE A 91 5.70 -4.29 -4.02
N ILE A 92 4.72 -4.44 -4.92
CA ILE A 92 3.34 -4.04 -4.74
C ILE A 92 2.44 -5.23 -5.08
N ILE A 93 1.67 -5.69 -4.08
CA ILE A 93 0.73 -6.80 -4.20
C ILE A 93 -0.62 -6.33 -3.68
N ASP A 94 -1.59 -6.16 -4.59
CA ASP A 94 -2.87 -5.52 -4.26
C ASP A 94 -3.92 -6.48 -3.68
N SER A 95 -3.75 -7.79 -3.84
CA SER A 95 -4.59 -8.81 -3.21
C SER A 95 -3.81 -10.11 -3.07
N SER A 96 -3.84 -10.72 -1.90
CA SER A 96 -3.10 -11.97 -1.67
C SER A 96 -3.52 -12.67 -0.38
N ASP A 97 -3.22 -13.96 -0.32
CA ASP A 97 -3.30 -14.80 0.89
C ASP A 97 -1.89 -15.10 1.44
N ILE A 98 -0.95 -14.17 1.25
CA ILE A 98 0.41 -14.28 1.76
C ILE A 98 0.38 -14.28 3.29
N THR A 99 1.07 -15.26 3.88
CA THR A 99 1.24 -15.36 5.33
C THR A 99 2.53 -14.64 5.80
N ALA A 100 2.75 -14.59 7.11
CA ALA A 100 3.99 -14.04 7.67
C ALA A 100 5.24 -14.76 7.13
N SER A 101 5.17 -16.09 6.94
CA SER A 101 6.28 -16.90 6.39
C SER A 101 6.59 -16.56 4.93
N GLY A 102 5.61 -16.11 4.16
CA GLY A 102 5.82 -15.63 2.79
C GLY A 102 6.70 -14.39 2.70
N LEU A 103 6.89 -13.64 3.80
CA LEU A 103 7.83 -12.51 3.84
C LEU A 103 9.30 -12.94 4.02
N MET A 104 9.57 -14.19 4.36
CA MET A 104 10.94 -14.68 4.58
C MET A 104 11.87 -14.44 3.37
N PRO A 105 11.49 -14.75 2.11
CA PRO A 105 12.31 -14.46 0.95
C PRO A 105 12.62 -12.96 0.79
N LEU A 106 11.66 -12.11 1.09
CA LEU A 106 11.80 -10.66 0.97
C LEU A 106 12.72 -10.07 2.04
N SER A 107 12.83 -10.71 3.21
CA SER A 107 13.70 -10.25 4.30
C SER A 107 15.20 -10.32 3.94
N SER A 108 15.57 -11.07 2.90
CA SER A 108 16.93 -11.14 2.36
C SER A 108 17.23 -10.10 1.27
N MET A 109 16.24 -9.32 0.84
CA MET A 109 16.38 -8.33 -0.24
C MET A 109 17.00 -7.05 0.29
N GLU A 110 18.32 -6.87 0.10
CA GLU A 110 19.07 -5.74 0.65
C GLU A 110 18.66 -4.38 0.06
N ASN A 111 18.08 -4.36 -1.15
CA ASN A 111 17.73 -3.14 -1.87
C ASN A 111 16.23 -2.81 -1.83
N LEU A 112 15.42 -3.59 -1.11
CA LEU A 112 13.98 -3.36 -1.03
C LEU A 112 13.69 -2.09 -0.21
N ILE A 113 13.15 -1.08 -0.89
CA ILE A 113 12.82 0.25 -0.32
C ILE A 113 11.33 0.33 -0.01
N GLN A 114 10.50 -0.27 -0.86
CA GLN A 114 9.05 -0.18 -0.77
C GLN A 114 8.41 -1.55 -0.74
N LEU A 115 7.54 -1.76 0.25
CA LEU A 115 6.70 -2.93 0.37
C LEU A 115 5.24 -2.52 0.58
N ARG A 116 4.38 -2.90 -0.37
CA ARG A 116 2.93 -2.78 -0.24
C ARG A 116 2.31 -4.15 -0.49
N ILE A 117 1.64 -4.68 0.53
CA ILE A 117 0.90 -5.95 0.43
C ILE A 117 -0.45 -5.80 1.14
N ARG A 118 -1.53 -6.19 0.47
CA ARG A 118 -2.86 -6.30 1.05
C ARG A 118 -3.10 -7.73 1.49
N SER A 119 -2.60 -8.06 2.68
CA SER A 119 -2.82 -9.34 3.34
C SER A 119 -2.99 -9.14 4.85
N ARG A 120 -3.60 -10.10 5.54
CA ARG A 120 -3.80 -10.04 6.99
C ARG A 120 -2.56 -10.53 7.72
N PHE A 121 -1.58 -9.65 7.86
CA PHE A 121 -0.41 -9.93 8.66
C PHE A 121 -0.69 -9.70 10.14
N THR A 122 -0.25 -10.63 10.98
CA THR A 122 -0.16 -10.46 12.43
C THR A 122 1.27 -10.12 12.85
N ASP A 123 1.52 -9.94 14.14
CA ASP A 123 2.84 -9.67 14.71
C ASP A 123 3.92 -10.67 14.27
N ALA A 124 3.53 -11.88 13.87
CA ALA A 124 4.44 -12.89 13.31
C ALA A 124 5.20 -12.42 12.06
N ALA A 125 4.70 -11.40 11.34
CA ALA A 125 5.36 -10.82 10.17
C ALA A 125 6.49 -9.85 10.53
N ILE A 126 6.45 -9.25 11.72
CA ILE A 126 7.33 -8.15 12.13
C ILE A 126 8.82 -8.53 12.11
N PRO A 127 9.25 -9.73 12.58
CA PRO A 127 10.65 -10.12 12.50
C PRO A 127 11.21 -10.11 11.07
N PHE A 128 10.41 -10.49 10.08
CA PHE A 128 10.81 -10.45 8.66
C PHE A 128 10.90 -9.00 8.15
N ILE A 129 9.95 -8.14 8.54
CA ILE A 129 9.94 -6.71 8.17
C ILE A 129 11.16 -5.99 8.74
N ILE A 130 11.51 -6.24 10.00
CA ILE A 130 12.69 -5.64 10.66
C ILE A 130 14.00 -6.03 9.96
N ASN A 131 14.05 -7.20 9.33
CA ASN A 131 15.22 -7.66 8.58
C ASN A 131 15.36 -6.99 7.20
N MET A 132 14.33 -6.35 6.67
CA MET A 132 14.37 -5.57 5.42
C MET A 132 15.07 -4.22 5.66
N LYS A 133 16.39 -4.20 5.84
CA LYS A 133 17.16 -3.06 6.38
C LYS A 133 17.08 -1.77 5.55
N SER A 134 16.75 -1.86 4.27
CA SER A 134 16.60 -0.70 3.37
C SER A 134 15.18 -0.19 3.25
N LEU A 135 14.21 -0.86 3.90
CA LEU A 135 12.80 -0.52 3.79
C LEU A 135 12.51 0.87 4.37
N GLN A 136 11.89 1.71 3.55
CA GLN A 136 11.46 3.07 3.89
C GLN A 136 9.94 3.21 3.81
N PHE A 137 9.29 2.54 2.87
CA PHE A 137 7.86 2.68 2.63
C PHE A 137 7.15 1.36 2.92
N LEU A 138 6.51 1.28 4.08
CA LEU A 138 5.75 0.11 4.51
C LEU A 138 4.24 0.41 4.44
N ASN A 139 3.52 -0.34 3.59
CA ASN A 139 2.09 -0.16 3.38
C ASN A 139 1.35 -1.51 3.50
N LEU A 140 0.82 -1.79 4.67
CA LEU A 140 0.10 -3.02 5.03
C LEU A 140 -1.29 -2.66 5.58
N PRO A 141 -2.22 -2.19 4.75
CA PRO A 141 -3.49 -1.57 5.22
C PRO A 141 -4.45 -2.56 5.86
N GLN A 142 -4.23 -3.87 5.69
CA GLN A 142 -5.05 -4.95 6.24
C GLN A 142 -4.32 -5.73 7.36
N ALA A 143 -3.17 -5.23 7.81
CA ALA A 143 -2.45 -5.87 8.93
C ALA A 143 -3.31 -5.84 10.21
N ASP A 144 -3.17 -6.89 11.01
CA ASP A 144 -3.83 -7.05 12.31
C ASP A 144 -2.76 -7.12 13.42
N PHE A 145 -1.93 -6.06 13.47
CA PHE A 145 -0.88 -5.90 14.48
C PHE A 145 -1.47 -5.54 15.83
N THR A 146 -0.74 -5.86 16.90
CA THR A 146 -1.01 -5.39 18.26
C THR A 146 -0.13 -4.20 18.60
N ASP A 147 -0.42 -3.54 19.75
CA ASP A 147 0.43 -2.48 20.29
C ASP A 147 1.86 -2.98 20.57
N ASP A 148 2.01 -4.21 21.07
CA ASP A 148 3.32 -4.84 21.30
C ASP A 148 4.05 -5.15 19.99
N GLY A 149 3.28 -5.51 18.94
CA GLY A 149 3.81 -5.64 17.59
C GLY A 149 4.37 -4.31 17.07
N ILE A 150 3.62 -3.22 17.22
CA ILE A 150 4.08 -1.87 16.83
C ILE A 150 5.28 -1.43 17.67
N GLN A 151 5.32 -1.74 18.95
CA GLN A 151 6.48 -1.49 19.79
C GLN A 151 7.73 -2.19 19.24
N THR A 152 7.59 -3.43 18.78
CA THR A 152 8.69 -4.15 18.14
C THR A 152 9.06 -3.53 16.80
N LEU A 153 8.08 -3.17 15.96
CA LEU A 153 8.28 -2.56 14.64
C LEU A 153 8.97 -1.19 14.75
N SER A 154 8.72 -0.43 15.82
CA SER A 154 9.30 0.90 16.03
C SER A 154 10.83 0.90 16.14
N ALA A 155 11.44 -0.26 16.38
CA ALA A 155 12.89 -0.43 16.33
C ALA A 155 13.45 -0.39 14.88
N HIS A 156 12.61 -0.36 13.84
CA HIS A 156 13.09 -0.28 12.46
C HIS A 156 13.66 1.11 12.15
N PRO A 157 14.94 1.22 11.72
CA PRO A 157 15.66 2.50 11.73
C PRO A 157 15.31 3.42 10.56
N ARG A 158 14.59 2.96 9.53
CA ARG A 158 14.47 3.66 8.25
C ARG A 158 13.05 3.83 7.73
N ILE A 159 12.04 3.37 8.42
CA ILE A 159 10.65 3.54 7.94
C ILE A 159 10.31 5.03 7.98
N GLU A 160 10.09 5.60 6.81
CA GLU A 160 9.69 6.98 6.56
C GLU A 160 8.18 7.10 6.34
N LEU A 161 7.57 6.07 5.73
CA LEU A 161 6.13 5.97 5.54
C LEU A 161 5.63 4.68 6.18
N LEU A 162 4.66 4.82 7.07
CA LEU A 162 3.94 3.72 7.68
C LEU A 162 2.44 3.87 7.39
N ARG A 163 1.88 2.90 6.65
CA ARG A 163 0.44 2.77 6.45
C ARG A 163 -0.02 1.43 6.95
N ILE A 164 -0.82 1.44 8.00
CA ILE A 164 -1.34 0.24 8.67
C ILE A 164 -2.80 0.45 9.04
N GLY A 165 -3.52 -0.65 9.22
CA GLY A 165 -4.85 -0.66 9.79
C GLY A 165 -4.94 -1.70 10.90
N GLY A 166 -6.10 -1.78 11.54
CA GLY A 166 -6.39 -2.86 12.46
C GLY A 166 -7.05 -2.42 13.76
N LYS A 167 -7.94 -3.29 14.26
CA LYS A 167 -8.73 -3.03 15.47
C LYS A 167 -8.04 -3.47 16.77
N ARG A 168 -6.85 -4.07 16.66
CA ARG A 168 -6.05 -4.52 17.82
C ARG A 168 -5.01 -3.50 18.29
N LEU A 169 -4.90 -2.39 17.56
CA LEU A 169 -4.13 -1.22 17.97
C LEU A 169 -4.96 -0.34 18.90
N SER A 170 -4.29 0.42 19.76
CA SER A 170 -4.91 1.40 20.66
C SER A 170 -4.07 2.67 20.74
N ASN A 171 -4.45 3.61 21.60
CA ASN A 171 -3.65 4.81 21.89
C ASN A 171 -2.20 4.48 22.29
N LYS A 172 -1.95 3.32 22.89
CA LYS A 172 -0.60 2.87 23.25
C LYS A 172 0.31 2.69 22.04
N SER A 173 -0.24 2.30 20.87
CA SER A 173 0.56 2.20 19.65
C SER A 173 1.16 3.53 19.22
N LEU A 174 0.49 4.66 19.50
CA LEU A 174 0.98 6.00 19.14
C LEU A 174 2.26 6.37 19.91
N GLU A 175 2.43 5.89 21.14
CA GLU A 175 3.67 6.08 21.91
C GLU A 175 4.86 5.41 21.21
N SER A 176 4.65 4.19 20.72
CA SER A 176 5.68 3.44 20.00
C SER A 176 5.96 4.05 18.61
N ILE A 177 4.93 4.51 17.93
CA ILE A 177 5.06 5.20 16.63
C ILE A 177 5.82 6.52 16.80
N ALA A 178 5.58 7.26 17.88
CA ALA A 178 6.27 8.52 18.17
C ALA A 178 7.79 8.34 18.36
N ALA A 179 8.23 7.14 18.75
CA ALA A 179 9.66 6.82 18.87
C ALA A 179 10.37 6.61 17.52
N MET A 180 9.62 6.51 16.40
CA MET A 180 10.18 6.30 15.07
C MET A 180 10.70 7.62 14.48
N SER A 181 11.96 7.94 14.71
CA SER A 181 12.58 9.23 14.34
C SER A 181 12.67 9.49 12.84
N SER A 182 12.60 8.47 11.99
CA SER A 182 12.60 8.58 10.53
C SER A 182 11.20 8.78 9.94
N LEU A 183 10.13 8.56 10.73
CA LEU A 183 8.75 8.53 10.24
C LEU A 183 8.25 9.93 9.89
N SER A 184 8.00 10.20 8.62
CA SER A 184 7.47 11.47 8.12
C SER A 184 6.04 11.38 7.58
N PHE A 185 5.56 10.16 7.29
CA PHE A 185 4.21 9.91 6.78
C PHE A 185 3.56 8.77 7.56
N LEU A 186 2.48 9.07 8.27
CA LEU A 186 1.69 8.11 9.01
C LEU A 186 0.26 8.04 8.47
N HIS A 187 -0.21 6.83 8.18
CA HIS A 187 -1.61 6.60 7.81
C HIS A 187 -2.19 5.45 8.63
N LEU A 188 -3.15 5.77 9.47
CA LEU A 188 -3.88 4.82 10.32
C LEU A 188 -5.30 4.62 9.77
N ILE A 189 -5.71 3.34 9.60
CA ILE A 189 -6.99 2.98 9.00
C ILE A 189 -7.77 2.07 9.95
N ALA A 190 -8.96 2.50 10.36
CA ALA A 190 -9.85 1.76 11.26
C ALA A 190 -9.14 1.34 12.56
N VAL A 191 -8.29 2.23 13.09
CA VAL A 191 -7.60 2.05 14.37
C VAL A 191 -8.40 2.77 15.45
N PRO A 192 -8.78 2.11 16.56
CA PRO A 192 -9.58 2.72 17.64
C PRO A 192 -8.72 3.61 18.55
N ILE A 193 -8.16 4.68 17.98
CA ILE A 193 -7.48 5.76 18.69
C ILE A 193 -8.43 6.93 18.88
N ASP A 194 -8.29 7.63 19.99
CA ASP A 194 -9.06 8.81 20.36
C ASP A 194 -8.16 10.00 20.71
N ASP A 195 -8.75 11.09 21.19
CA ASP A 195 -8.05 12.31 21.57
C ASP A 195 -7.00 12.11 22.69
N GLN A 196 -7.14 11.04 23.50
CA GLN A 196 -6.19 10.74 24.58
C GLN A 196 -4.85 10.21 24.04
N GLY A 197 -4.84 9.59 22.85
CA GLY A 197 -3.63 9.12 22.22
C GLY A 197 -2.81 10.21 21.53
N LEU A 198 -3.46 11.28 21.02
CA LEU A 198 -2.82 12.33 20.23
C LEU A 198 -1.64 13.05 20.90
N PRO A 199 -1.62 13.26 22.24
CA PRO A 199 -0.47 13.86 22.90
C PRO A 199 0.86 13.15 22.65
N SER A 200 0.86 11.83 22.40
CA SER A 200 2.08 11.08 22.05
C SER A 200 2.74 11.60 20.76
N LEU A 201 1.97 12.22 19.85
CA LEU A 201 2.47 12.74 18.58
C LEU A 201 2.95 14.20 18.65
N TYR A 202 2.69 14.94 19.75
CA TYR A 202 2.92 16.39 19.80
C TYR A 202 4.38 16.81 19.57
N ASP A 203 5.32 15.93 19.90
CA ASP A 203 6.75 16.22 19.76
C ASP A 203 7.34 15.74 18.41
N MET A 204 6.53 15.12 17.54
CA MET A 204 6.98 14.62 16.23
C MET A 204 7.09 15.74 15.19
N GLN A 205 7.96 16.74 15.43
CA GLN A 205 8.13 17.91 14.54
C GLN A 205 8.61 17.53 13.12
N HIS A 206 9.09 16.30 12.93
CA HIS A 206 9.51 15.73 11.65
C HIS A 206 8.36 15.05 10.90
N LEU A 207 7.19 14.83 11.53
CA LEU A 207 6.02 14.27 10.88
C LEU A 207 5.43 15.31 9.92
N GLN A 208 5.43 14.98 8.63
CA GLN A 208 4.97 15.85 7.56
C GLN A 208 3.50 15.64 7.23
N SER A 209 3.05 14.38 7.27
CA SER A 209 1.68 14.03 6.91
C SER A 209 1.09 12.99 7.85
N LEU A 210 -0.14 13.23 8.28
CA LEU A 210 -0.95 12.31 9.08
C LEU A 210 -2.29 12.09 8.41
N TYR A 211 -2.64 10.82 8.20
CA TYR A 211 -3.93 10.40 7.66
C TYR A 211 -4.61 9.52 8.70
N LEU A 212 -5.83 9.88 9.08
CA LEU A 212 -6.65 9.18 10.04
C LEU A 212 -7.99 8.81 9.36
N ASP A 213 -8.15 7.57 8.99
CA ASP A 213 -9.40 7.08 8.41
C ASP A 213 -10.09 6.13 9.39
N ASP A 214 -11.38 6.35 9.64
CA ASP A 214 -12.21 5.52 10.54
C ASP A 214 -11.60 5.38 11.95
N THR A 215 -11.16 6.50 12.55
CA THR A 215 -10.68 6.60 13.95
C THR A 215 -11.71 7.28 14.84
N GLU A 216 -11.49 7.26 16.16
CA GLU A 216 -12.37 7.89 17.16
C GLU A 216 -11.90 9.30 17.58
N VAL A 217 -10.95 9.88 16.84
CA VAL A 217 -10.41 11.22 17.10
C VAL A 217 -11.47 12.29 16.75
N THR A 218 -11.63 13.28 17.64
CA THR A 218 -12.57 14.38 17.44
C THR A 218 -11.91 15.65 16.88
N ASP A 219 -12.73 16.60 16.38
CA ASP A 219 -12.23 17.90 15.92
C ASP A 219 -11.46 18.65 17.02
N VAL A 220 -11.85 18.46 18.30
CA VAL A 220 -11.18 19.08 19.45
C VAL A 220 -9.75 18.57 19.60
N GLY A 221 -9.54 17.24 19.47
CA GLY A 221 -8.22 16.63 19.49
C GLY A 221 -7.37 17.09 18.31
N LEU A 222 -7.98 17.14 17.11
CA LEU A 222 -7.28 17.55 15.87
C LEU A 222 -6.82 19.03 15.93
N VAL A 223 -7.64 19.93 16.46
CA VAL A 223 -7.25 21.34 16.65
C VAL A 223 -6.04 21.45 17.57
N LYS A 224 -6.03 20.73 18.70
CA LYS A 224 -4.88 20.71 19.63
C LYS A 224 -3.62 20.13 18.96
N LEU A 225 -3.78 19.08 18.16
CA LEU A 225 -2.66 18.48 17.42
C LEU A 225 -2.04 19.51 16.45
N LEU A 226 -2.87 20.23 15.66
CA LEU A 226 -2.41 21.24 14.72
C LEU A 226 -1.81 22.49 15.42
N GLU A 227 -2.20 22.79 16.66
CA GLU A 227 -1.54 23.81 17.47
C GLU A 227 -0.10 23.40 17.86
N LYS A 228 0.15 22.10 18.09
CA LYS A 228 1.48 21.55 18.42
C LYS A 228 2.33 21.29 17.17
N LEU A 229 1.68 20.88 16.06
CA LEU A 229 2.32 20.55 14.79
C LEU A 229 1.75 21.46 13.67
N PRO A 230 2.05 22.76 13.64
CA PRO A 230 1.41 23.71 12.73
C PRO A 230 1.76 23.50 11.25
N ARG A 231 2.78 22.71 10.95
CA ARG A 231 3.18 22.35 9.57
C ARG A 231 2.71 20.98 9.14
N LEU A 232 1.96 20.29 10.00
CA LEU A 232 1.44 18.97 9.71
C LEU A 232 0.38 19.03 8.61
N HIS A 233 0.54 18.21 7.57
CA HIS A 233 -0.48 17.99 6.56
C HIS A 233 -1.44 16.90 7.07
N LEU A 234 -2.66 17.30 7.45
CA LEU A 234 -3.62 16.43 8.12
C LEU A 234 -4.80 16.09 7.21
N HIS A 235 -5.09 14.80 7.12
CA HIS A 235 -6.28 14.26 6.48
C HIS A 235 -7.09 13.41 7.45
N VAL A 236 -8.41 13.58 7.44
CA VAL A 236 -9.33 12.72 8.20
C VAL A 236 -10.46 12.28 7.28
N ASN A 237 -10.66 10.97 7.16
CA ASN A 237 -11.65 10.38 6.26
C ASN A 237 -11.57 10.98 4.85
N GLN A 238 -10.34 11.10 4.31
CA GLN A 238 -10.01 11.65 2.99
C GLN A 238 -10.29 13.16 2.82
N ASN A 239 -10.65 13.87 3.89
CA ASN A 239 -10.82 15.32 3.87
C ASN A 239 -9.58 16.02 4.42
N HIS A 240 -9.14 17.09 3.74
CA HIS A 240 -8.09 17.98 4.26
C HIS A 240 -8.61 18.81 5.45
N ILE A 241 -7.84 18.85 6.54
CA ILE A 241 -8.20 19.60 7.75
C ILE A 241 -7.11 20.62 8.12
N ASP A 242 -5.96 20.59 7.47
CA ASP A 242 -4.88 21.54 7.73
C ASP A 242 -5.31 22.98 7.33
N ARG A 243 -4.76 23.96 8.04
CA ARG A 243 -5.13 25.38 7.88
C ARG A 243 -4.36 26.10 6.76
N ASP A 244 -3.65 25.40 5.90
CA ASP A 244 -2.89 26.02 4.81
C ASP A 244 -3.78 26.19 3.55
N PRO A 245 -4.32 27.40 3.29
CA PRO A 245 -5.21 27.65 2.15
C PRO A 245 -4.51 27.50 0.79
N SER A 246 -3.16 27.49 0.74
CA SER A 246 -2.41 27.32 -0.51
C SER A 246 -2.34 25.87 -0.98
N LYS A 247 -2.79 24.90 -0.17
CA LYS A 247 -2.76 23.47 -0.47
C LYS A 247 -4.04 22.95 -1.14
N HIS A 248 -5.03 23.79 -1.33
CA HIS A 248 -6.34 23.42 -1.91
C HIS A 248 -6.42 23.53 -3.44
N GLU A 249 -5.34 23.93 -4.14
CA GLU A 249 -5.30 23.96 -5.60
C GLU A 249 -4.71 22.64 -6.14
N HIS A 250 -5.59 21.72 -6.47
CA HIS A 250 -5.30 20.48 -7.24
C HIS A 250 -6.15 20.37 -8.48
#